data_8b301d970b0c4966b716903e42e119ea
#
_entry.id   8b301d970b0c4966b716903e42e119ea
#
_cell.length_a   1.000
_cell.length_b   1.000
_cell.length_c   1.000
_cell.angle_alpha   90.00
_cell.angle_beta   90.00
_cell.angle_gamma   90.00
#
_symmetry.space_group_name_H-M   'P 1'
#
loop_
_entity.id
_entity.type
_entity.pdbx_description
1 polymer ?
#
loop_
_entity_poly.entity_id
_entity_poly.type
_entity_poly.pdbx_seq_one_letter_code
_entity_poly.pdbx_strand_id
1 'polypeptide(L)'
;MKSKDISKTKNKSLKLSDTEQNTILAATIDGELSIDVARNLRISLMTFYKYLEQNPKFKVEYEKAQEIGIKTLVEKMLKIFDTDPSSIEPNELLFLREKKDFLKWLSPRLSSMFQEKQKLDVKQDSTIKISWEDNQDNLI
;
A
#
# COMPACT_ATOMS: atom_id res chain seq x y z
N MET A 1 12.80 -35.66 -3.10
CA MET A 1 11.50 -35.64 -3.77
C MET A 1 10.65 -34.43 -3.36
N LYS A 2 10.56 -34.12 -2.08
CA LYS A 2 9.82 -32.94 -1.61
C LYS A 2 10.35 -31.62 -2.17
N SER A 3 11.67 -31.52 -2.40
CA SER A 3 12.28 -30.33 -2.98
C SER A 3 11.90 -30.09 -4.44
N LYS A 4 11.65 -31.17 -5.21
CA LYS A 4 11.21 -31.06 -6.60
C LYS A 4 9.77 -30.53 -6.68
N ASP A 5 8.92 -30.96 -5.77
CA ASP A 5 7.52 -30.50 -5.73
C ASP A 5 7.43 -29.03 -5.32
N ILE A 6 8.24 -28.60 -4.37
CA ILE A 6 8.35 -27.20 -3.94
C ILE A 6 8.87 -26.34 -5.10
N SER A 7 9.85 -26.83 -5.84
CA SER A 7 10.41 -26.16 -7.01
C SER A 7 9.36 -25.96 -8.10
N LYS A 8 8.57 -26.98 -8.38
CA LYS A 8 7.48 -26.91 -9.37
C LYS A 8 6.41 -25.91 -8.93
N THR A 9 6.08 -25.87 -7.64
CA THR A 9 5.10 -24.94 -7.10
C THR A 9 5.58 -23.50 -7.22
N LYS A 10 6.87 -23.24 -7.00
CA LYS A 10 7.48 -21.92 -7.14
C LYS A 10 7.47 -21.40 -8.58
N ASN A 11 7.52 -22.30 -9.55
CA ASN A 11 7.58 -21.94 -10.96
C ASN A 11 6.20 -21.71 -11.58
N LYS A 12 5.13 -22.04 -10.86
CA LYS A 12 3.78 -21.76 -11.34
C LYS A 12 3.49 -20.26 -11.23
N SER A 13 3.09 -19.66 -12.35
CA SER A 13 2.63 -18.28 -12.34
C SER A 13 1.34 -18.17 -11.53
N LEU A 14 1.26 -17.14 -10.70
CA LEU A 14 0.07 -16.83 -9.91
C LEU A 14 -1.03 -16.36 -10.86
N LYS A 15 -2.23 -16.88 -10.66
CA LYS A 15 -3.43 -16.42 -11.35
C LYS A 15 -4.50 -16.12 -10.31
N LEU A 16 -5.03 -14.92 -10.36
CA LEU A 16 -6.09 -14.47 -9.47
C LEU A 16 -7.35 -14.16 -10.29
N SER A 17 -8.48 -14.66 -9.81
CA SER A 17 -9.77 -14.29 -10.36
C SER A 17 -10.12 -12.84 -10.00
N ASP A 18 -11.10 -12.27 -10.68
CA ASP A 18 -11.58 -10.92 -10.36
C ASP A 18 -12.06 -10.83 -8.92
N THR A 19 -12.74 -11.86 -8.43
CA THR A 19 -13.20 -11.91 -7.03
C THR A 19 -12.02 -11.90 -6.06
N GLU A 20 -10.98 -12.68 -6.34
CA GLU A 20 -9.78 -12.70 -5.51
C GLU A 20 -9.05 -11.36 -5.53
N GLN A 21 -8.93 -10.74 -6.69
CA GLN A 21 -8.35 -9.41 -6.82
C GLN A 21 -9.12 -8.38 -5.99
N ASN A 22 -10.45 -8.40 -6.07
CA ASN A 22 -11.30 -7.48 -5.31
C ASN A 22 -11.18 -7.72 -3.81
N THR A 23 -11.06 -8.96 -3.38
CA THR A 23 -10.84 -9.30 -1.98
C THR A 23 -9.52 -8.73 -1.47
N ILE A 24 -8.46 -8.84 -2.27
CA ILE A 24 -7.14 -8.29 -1.94
C ILE A 24 -7.21 -6.78 -1.84
N LEU A 25 -7.87 -6.12 -2.79
CA LEU A 25 -8.00 -4.67 -2.79
C LEU A 25 -8.77 -4.18 -1.55
N ALA A 26 -9.86 -4.84 -1.21
CA ALA A 26 -10.65 -4.49 -0.02
C ALA A 26 -9.83 -4.65 1.27
N ALA A 27 -9.10 -5.74 1.40
CA ALA A 27 -8.24 -5.99 2.57
C ALA A 27 -7.12 -4.95 2.66
N THR A 28 -6.54 -4.58 1.53
CA THR A 28 -5.48 -3.56 1.46
C THR A 28 -6.00 -2.18 1.87
N ILE A 29 -7.19 -1.83 1.44
CA ILE A 29 -7.85 -0.57 1.86
C ILE A 29 -8.05 -0.56 3.37
N ASP A 30 -8.34 -1.70 3.97
CA ASP A 30 -8.48 -1.84 5.43
C ASP A 30 -7.15 -1.80 6.17
N GLY A 31 -6.04 -1.76 5.46
CA GLY A 31 -4.71 -1.62 6.04
C GLY A 31 -3.87 -2.88 6.02
N GLU A 32 -4.30 -3.93 5.32
CA GLU A 32 -3.52 -5.16 5.19
C GLU A 32 -2.26 -4.90 4.36
N LEU A 33 -1.13 -5.43 4.83
CA LEU A 33 0.16 -5.23 4.18
C LEU A 33 0.39 -6.28 3.08
N SER A 34 1.25 -5.95 2.12
CA SER A 34 1.58 -6.85 1.02
C SER A 34 2.15 -8.19 1.50
N ILE A 35 2.89 -8.18 2.59
CA ILE A 35 3.42 -9.41 3.19
C ILE A 35 2.29 -10.33 3.69
N ASP A 36 1.23 -9.75 4.24
CA ASP A 36 0.07 -10.50 4.71
C ASP A 36 -0.75 -11.02 3.55
N VAL A 37 -0.90 -10.24 2.50
CA VAL A 37 -1.55 -10.68 1.26
C VAL A 37 -0.84 -11.90 0.69
N ALA A 38 0.48 -11.83 0.57
CA ALA A 38 1.29 -12.95 0.06
C ALA A 38 1.14 -14.19 0.96
N ARG A 39 1.16 -13.99 2.28
CA ARG A 39 0.98 -15.08 3.24
C ARG A 39 -0.38 -15.75 3.09
N ASN A 40 -1.43 -14.97 2.94
CA ASN A 40 -2.79 -15.48 2.78
C ASN A 40 -2.94 -16.26 1.46
N LEU A 41 -2.24 -15.83 0.43
CA LEU A 41 -2.20 -16.55 -0.85
C LEU A 41 -1.24 -17.73 -0.86
N ARG A 42 -0.48 -17.92 0.20
CA ARG A 42 0.53 -18.97 0.34
C ARG A 42 1.61 -18.91 -0.74
N ILE A 43 2.04 -17.71 -1.05
CA ILE A 43 3.11 -17.44 -2.02
C ILE A 43 4.17 -16.56 -1.37
N SER A 44 5.32 -16.46 -2.02
CA SER A 44 6.35 -15.52 -1.60
C SER A 44 5.95 -14.09 -1.99
N LEU A 45 6.49 -13.12 -1.25
CA LEU A 45 6.28 -11.72 -1.57
C LEU A 45 6.80 -11.39 -2.98
N MET A 46 7.92 -12.01 -3.38
CA MET A 46 8.48 -11.85 -4.72
C MET A 46 7.50 -12.32 -5.80
N THR A 47 6.84 -13.46 -5.57
CA THR A 47 5.83 -13.98 -6.50
C THR A 47 4.66 -13.02 -6.65
N PHE A 48 4.23 -12.41 -5.55
CA PHE A 48 3.16 -11.43 -5.58
C PHE A 48 3.57 -10.19 -6.38
N TYR A 49 4.77 -9.67 -6.16
CA TYR A 49 5.26 -8.51 -6.91
C TYR A 49 5.43 -8.82 -8.40
N LYS A 50 5.86 -10.03 -8.75
CA LYS A 50 5.90 -10.46 -10.15
C LYS A 50 4.50 -10.45 -10.78
N TYR A 51 3.51 -10.90 -10.02
CA TYR A 51 2.12 -10.86 -10.47
C TYR A 51 1.68 -9.43 -10.76
N LEU A 52 2.00 -8.48 -9.88
CA LEU A 52 1.68 -7.07 -10.10
C LEU A 52 2.33 -6.53 -11.38
N GLU A 53 3.60 -6.86 -11.61
CA GLU A 53 4.31 -6.43 -12.82
C GLU A 53 3.69 -7.00 -14.10
N GLN A 54 3.18 -8.23 -14.03
CA GLN A 54 2.53 -8.89 -15.15
C GLN A 54 1.08 -8.43 -15.37
N ASN A 55 0.50 -7.73 -14.41
CA ASN A 55 -0.89 -7.28 -14.45
C ASN A 55 -0.97 -5.79 -14.14
N PRO A 56 -0.58 -4.92 -15.10
CA PRO A 56 -0.45 -3.48 -14.84
C PRO A 56 -1.73 -2.82 -14.34
N LYS A 57 -2.87 -3.26 -14.82
CA LYS A 57 -4.17 -2.71 -14.40
C LYS A 57 -4.41 -2.98 -12.91
N PHE A 58 -4.22 -4.21 -12.48
CA PHE A 58 -4.36 -4.58 -11.08
C PHE A 58 -3.30 -3.88 -10.21
N LYS A 59 -2.08 -3.74 -10.72
CA LYS A 59 -0.99 -3.04 -10.04
C LYS A 59 -1.41 -1.61 -9.67
N VAL A 60 -1.98 -0.88 -10.62
CA VAL A 60 -2.45 0.50 -10.39
C VAL A 60 -3.53 0.53 -9.32
N GLU A 61 -4.49 -0.36 -9.40
CA GLU A 61 -5.57 -0.45 -8.41
C GLU A 61 -5.01 -0.81 -7.02
N TYR A 62 -4.05 -1.74 -6.97
CA TYR A 62 -3.41 -2.15 -5.73
C TYR A 62 -2.63 -1.01 -5.07
N GLU A 63 -1.86 -0.26 -5.86
CA GLU A 63 -1.12 0.90 -5.34
C GLU A 63 -2.04 1.97 -4.75
N LYS A 64 -3.17 2.23 -5.39
CA LYS A 64 -4.19 3.13 -4.86
C LYS A 64 -4.79 2.60 -3.56
N ALA A 65 -5.06 1.30 -3.52
CA ALA A 65 -5.56 0.65 -2.31
C ALA A 65 -4.55 0.74 -1.16
N GLN A 66 -3.25 0.59 -1.44
CA GLN A 66 -2.19 0.76 -0.45
C GLN A 66 -2.16 2.19 0.12
N GLU A 67 -2.31 3.18 -0.74
CA GLU A 67 -2.34 4.57 -0.30
C GLU A 67 -3.50 4.82 0.66
N ILE A 68 -4.68 4.32 0.31
CA ILE A 68 -5.86 4.42 1.18
C ILE A 68 -5.64 3.63 2.47
N GLY A 69 -5.05 2.45 2.36
CA GLY A 69 -4.77 1.58 3.50
C GLY A 69 -3.85 2.22 4.54
N ILE A 70 -2.85 2.98 4.09
CA ILE A 70 -1.96 3.73 5.00
C ILE A 70 -2.78 4.79 5.76
N LYS A 71 -3.63 5.52 5.07
CA LYS A 71 -4.52 6.50 5.70
C LYS A 71 -5.45 5.83 6.71
N THR A 72 -5.99 4.67 6.35
CA THR A 72 -6.85 3.89 7.24
C THR A 72 -6.11 3.50 8.52
N LEU A 73 -4.86 3.06 8.41
CA LEU A 73 -4.04 2.70 9.58
C LEU A 73 -3.82 3.90 10.49
N VAL A 74 -3.53 5.07 9.92
CA VAL A 74 -3.35 6.30 10.68
C VAL A 74 -4.65 6.67 11.40
N GLU A 75 -5.78 6.60 10.72
CA GLU A 75 -7.08 6.91 11.31
C GLU A 75 -7.44 5.95 12.44
N LYS A 76 -7.15 4.67 12.28
CA LYS A 76 -7.34 3.66 13.34
C LYS A 76 -6.50 4.00 14.57
N MET A 77 -5.27 4.46 14.36
CA MET A 77 -4.41 4.89 15.46
C MET A 77 -4.96 6.12 16.16
N LEU A 78 -5.48 7.09 15.39
CA LEU A 78 -6.08 8.29 15.97
C LEU A 78 -7.30 7.96 16.83
N LYS A 79 -8.11 6.99 16.41
CA LYS A 79 -9.27 6.54 17.18
C LYS A 79 -8.89 5.95 18.54
N ILE A 80 -7.72 5.35 18.66
CA ILE A 80 -7.25 4.81 19.93
C ILE A 80 -7.10 5.93 20.98
N PHE A 81 -6.77 7.14 20.56
CA PHE A 81 -6.67 8.28 21.48
C PHE A 81 -8.01 8.75 22.03
N ASP A 82 -9.11 8.39 21.39
CA ASP A 82 -10.45 8.68 21.90
C ASP A 82 -10.87 7.69 23.00
N THR A 83 -10.11 6.62 23.19
CA THR A 83 -10.36 5.63 24.22
C THR A 83 -9.92 6.17 25.58
N ASP A 84 -10.68 5.86 26.63
CA ASP A 84 -10.32 6.22 28.00
C ASP A 84 -8.96 5.61 28.36
N PRO A 85 -7.95 6.47 28.70
CA PRO A 85 -6.62 5.96 29.03
C PRO A 85 -6.59 4.98 30.19
N SER A 86 -7.55 5.03 31.10
CA SER A 86 -7.63 4.13 32.24
C SER A 86 -7.99 2.69 31.83
N SER A 87 -8.55 2.51 30.64
CA SER A 87 -8.92 1.18 30.14
C SER A 87 -7.77 0.47 29.42
N ILE A 88 -6.62 1.12 29.24
CA ILE A 88 -5.48 0.57 28.49
C ILE A 88 -4.38 0.17 29.48
N GLU A 89 -3.89 -1.06 29.35
CA GLU A 89 -2.75 -1.54 30.12
C GLU A 89 -1.49 -0.72 29.80
N PRO A 90 -0.63 -0.43 30.81
CA PRO A 90 0.56 0.40 30.58
C PRO A 90 1.49 -0.10 29.49
N ASN A 91 1.71 -1.42 29.40
CA ASN A 91 2.58 -2.00 28.36
C ASN A 91 1.96 -1.86 26.98
N GLU A 92 0.65 -2.04 26.88
CA GLU A 92 -0.10 -1.84 25.65
C GLU A 92 -0.03 -0.39 25.21
N LEU A 93 -0.16 0.55 26.15
CA LEU A 93 -0.05 1.98 25.89
C LEU A 93 1.31 2.36 25.33
N LEU A 94 2.40 1.80 25.87
CA LEU A 94 3.75 2.03 25.37
C LEU A 94 3.90 1.50 23.94
N PHE A 95 3.40 0.29 23.68
CA PHE A 95 3.43 -0.31 22.35
C PHE A 95 2.64 0.53 21.34
N LEU A 96 1.46 1.02 21.71
CA LEU A 96 0.65 1.87 20.85
C LEU A 96 1.33 3.20 20.56
N ARG A 97 2.04 3.76 21.53
CA ARG A 97 2.82 4.98 21.35
C ARG A 97 3.93 4.78 20.33
N GLU A 98 4.68 3.68 20.44
CA GLU A 98 5.74 3.33 19.48
C GLU A 98 5.16 3.13 18.07
N LYS A 99 4.07 2.42 17.97
CA LYS A 99 3.38 2.18 16.70
C LYS A 99 2.90 3.49 16.08
N LYS A 100 2.34 4.38 16.88
CA LYS A 100 1.90 5.71 16.44
C LYS A 100 3.08 6.51 15.89
N ASP A 101 4.18 6.56 16.64
CA ASP A 101 5.36 7.33 16.24
C ASP A 101 5.95 6.77 14.94
N PHE A 102 5.99 5.45 14.78
CA PHE A 102 6.43 4.81 13.57
C PHE A 102 5.53 5.17 12.38
N LEU A 103 4.22 5.08 12.53
CA LEU A 103 3.27 5.44 11.48
C LEU A 103 3.34 6.91 11.11
N LYS A 104 3.51 7.78 12.11
CA LYS A 104 3.69 9.21 11.90
C LYS A 104 4.95 9.52 11.10
N TRP A 105 6.02 8.77 11.35
CA TRP A 105 7.27 8.89 10.60
C TRP A 105 7.13 8.33 9.19
N LEU A 106 6.46 7.19 9.05
CA LEU A 106 6.36 6.44 7.78
C LEU A 106 5.37 7.08 6.80
N SER A 107 4.21 7.54 7.29
CA SER A 107 3.10 8.02 6.46
C SER A 107 3.50 9.09 5.44
N PRO A 108 4.17 10.20 5.83
CA PRO A 108 4.54 11.21 4.85
C PRO A 108 5.55 10.71 3.82
N ARG A 109 6.41 9.75 4.20
CA ARG A 109 7.39 9.17 3.28
C ARG A 109 6.73 8.32 2.22
N LEU A 110 5.78 7.48 2.59
CA LEU A 110 5.03 6.67 1.64
C LEU A 110 4.14 7.54 0.76
N SER A 111 3.45 8.50 1.35
CA SER A 111 2.61 9.45 0.62
C SER A 111 3.43 10.27 -0.37
N SER A 112 4.62 10.69 0.06
CA SER A 112 5.56 11.44 -0.80
C SER A 112 5.99 10.59 -2.00
N MET A 113 6.30 9.32 -1.78
CA MET A 113 6.65 8.40 -2.86
C MET A 113 5.54 8.28 -3.90
N PHE A 114 4.29 8.10 -3.44
CA PHE A 114 3.13 8.04 -4.33
C PHE A 114 2.89 9.36 -5.04
N GLN A 115 3.04 10.48 -4.35
CA GLN A 115 2.90 11.81 -4.96
C GLN A 115 3.96 12.07 -6.02
N GLU A 116 5.20 11.69 -5.78
CA GLU A 116 6.27 11.83 -6.76
C GLU A 116 5.98 11.02 -8.01
N LYS A 117 5.48 9.80 -7.84
CA LYS A 117 5.08 8.94 -8.95
C LYS A 117 3.97 9.60 -9.77
N GLN A 118 2.96 10.14 -9.11
CA GLN A 118 1.88 10.86 -9.76
C GLN A 118 2.38 12.11 -10.50
N LYS A 119 3.29 12.85 -9.92
CA LYS A 119 3.91 14.01 -10.55
C LYS A 119 4.68 13.64 -11.80
N LEU A 120 5.41 12.53 -11.76
CA LEU A 120 6.15 12.03 -12.93
C LEU A 120 5.19 11.62 -14.04
N ASP A 121 4.11 10.93 -13.71
CA ASP A 121 3.08 10.53 -14.67
C ASP A 121 2.42 11.77 -15.30
N VAL A 122 2.10 12.78 -14.49
CA VAL A 122 1.52 14.03 -14.95
C VAL A 122 2.50 14.77 -15.85
N LYS A 123 3.80 14.79 -15.53
CA LYS A 123 4.81 15.42 -16.37
C LYS A 123 4.94 14.73 -17.72
N GLN A 124 4.86 13.42 -17.77
CA GLN A 124 4.90 12.67 -19.02
C GLN A 124 3.68 12.96 -19.89
N ASP A 125 2.50 13.06 -19.29
CA ASP A 125 1.27 13.37 -20.02
C ASP A 125 1.15 14.84 -20.40
N SER A 126 1.89 15.72 -19.76
CA SER A 126 1.66 17.16 -19.84
C SER A 126 2.86 17.96 -20.31
N THR A 127 3.67 17.40 -21.21
CA THR A 127 4.66 18.22 -21.91
C THR A 127 3.99 19.43 -22.57
N ILE A 128 2.72 19.31 -22.90
CA ILE A 128 1.89 20.36 -23.48
C ILE A 128 1.38 21.34 -22.42
N LYS A 129 1.23 20.89 -21.16
CA LYS A 129 0.65 21.70 -20.08
C LYS A 129 1.66 22.55 -19.31
N ILE A 130 2.94 22.29 -19.47
CA ILE A 130 4.00 23.00 -18.75
C ILE A 130 3.94 24.49 -19.03
N SER A 131 3.76 24.88 -20.30
CA SER A 131 3.63 26.26 -20.68
C SER A 131 2.39 26.94 -20.09
N TRP A 132 1.35 26.17 -19.91
CA TRP A 132 0.11 26.65 -19.31
C TRP A 132 0.26 26.91 -17.80
N GLU A 133 0.95 26.05 -17.10
CA GLU A 133 1.25 26.22 -15.68
C GLU A 133 2.21 27.39 -15.45
N ASP A 134 3.21 27.55 -16.29
CA ASP A 134 4.12 28.69 -16.24
C ASP A 134 3.38 30.01 -16.40
N ASN A 135 2.36 30.05 -17.25
CA ASN A 135 1.52 31.22 -17.41
C ASN A 135 0.71 31.53 -16.18
N GLN A 136 0.25 30.51 -15.43
CA GLN A 136 -0.45 30.70 -14.18
C GLN A 136 0.47 31.23 -13.08
N ASP A 137 1.68 30.71 -13.01
CA ASP A 137 2.68 31.17 -12.05
C ASP A 137 3.05 32.64 -12.30
N ASN A 138 3.07 33.05 -13.55
CA ASN A 138 3.34 34.44 -13.92
C ASN A 138 2.19 35.38 -13.57
N LEU A 139 1.00 34.87 -13.35
CA LEU A 139 -0.16 35.67 -12.97
C LEU A 139 -0.24 35.94 -11.47
N ILE A 140 0.56 35.22 -10.70
CA ILE A 140 0.65 35.39 -9.26
C ILE A 140 1.73 36.40 -8.93
#